data_510efbe57a2dd57f0f6c52ae11cd2c9c
#
_entry.id   510efbe57a2dd57f0f6c52ae11cd2c9c
#
_cell.length_a   1.000
_cell.length_b   1.000
_cell.length_c   1.000
_cell.angle_alpha   90.00
_cell.angle_beta   90.00
_cell.angle_gamma   90.00
#
_symmetry.space_group_name_H-M   'P 1'
#
loop_
_entity.id
_entity.type
_entity.pdbx_description
1 polymer ?
#
loop_
_entity_poly.entity_id
_entity_poly.type
_entity_poly.pdbx_seq_one_letter_code
_entity_poly.pdbx_strand_id
1 'polypeptide(L)'
;MLEPANAGSPFRYQRYDWDSDELKEWIAADALTPVIVEGVYALQEQLRTAYTFTIFCTADRATRLKRGVERDGTVAQSQWEQVWMPAEERYAEREHPAEAADLVVSSDALSTSREIQYVVLTCRV
;
A
#
# COMPACT_ATOMS: atom_id res chain seq x y z
N MET A 1 -0.70 -17.22 1.51
CA MET A 1 -1.83 -16.49 0.88
C MET A 1 -1.55 -16.17 -0.59
N LEU A 2 -0.47 -15.49 -0.92
CA LEU A 2 -0.21 -15.04 -2.31
C LEU A 2 0.03 -16.20 -3.30
N GLU A 3 0.84 -17.18 -2.94
CA GLU A 3 1.11 -18.34 -3.82
C GLU A 3 -0.15 -19.13 -4.21
N PRO A 4 -1.02 -19.53 -3.27
CA PRO A 4 -2.27 -20.17 -3.63
C PRO A 4 -3.18 -19.27 -4.49
N ALA A 5 -3.26 -17.97 -4.19
CA ALA A 5 -4.04 -17.03 -4.99
C ALA A 5 -3.54 -16.97 -6.45
N ASN A 6 -2.23 -16.89 -6.65
CA ASN A 6 -1.61 -16.93 -7.99
C ASN A 6 -1.87 -18.24 -8.74
N ALA A 7 -1.96 -19.35 -8.02
CA ALA A 7 -2.27 -20.66 -8.58
C ALA A 7 -3.77 -20.87 -8.85
N GLY A 8 -4.61 -19.85 -8.65
CA GLY A 8 -6.07 -19.98 -8.80
C GLY A 8 -6.70 -20.91 -7.75
N SER A 9 -6.04 -21.13 -6.64
CA SER A 9 -6.48 -22.03 -5.57
C SER A 9 -7.09 -21.25 -4.40
N PRO A 10 -8.12 -21.79 -3.74
CA PRO A 10 -8.65 -21.18 -2.52
C PRO A 10 -7.57 -20.98 -1.47
N PHE A 11 -7.63 -19.88 -0.76
CA PHE A 11 -6.68 -19.57 0.30
C PHE A 11 -7.38 -19.04 1.56
N ARG A 12 -6.63 -18.93 2.63
CA ARG A 12 -7.12 -18.43 3.91
C ARG A 12 -6.15 -17.39 4.45
N TYR A 13 -6.70 -16.39 5.12
CA TYR A 13 -5.91 -15.41 5.88
C TYR A 13 -6.59 -15.12 7.21
N GLN A 14 -5.82 -14.64 8.19
CA GLN A 14 -6.36 -14.19 9.47
C GLN A 14 -6.58 -12.68 9.44
N ARG A 15 -7.72 -12.24 9.94
CA ARG A 15 -7.98 -10.84 10.19
C ARG A 15 -7.13 -10.39 11.40
N TYR A 16 -6.44 -9.28 11.25
CA TYR A 16 -5.78 -8.61 12.35
C TYR A 16 -6.73 -7.57 12.96
N ASP A 17 -6.80 -7.57 14.27
CA ASP A 17 -7.61 -6.64 15.04
C ASP A 17 -6.70 -5.61 15.71
N TRP A 18 -6.83 -4.37 15.28
CA TRP A 18 -5.99 -3.27 15.72
C TRP A 18 -6.24 -2.83 17.17
N ASP A 19 -7.46 -3.01 17.67
CA ASP A 19 -7.83 -2.60 19.02
C ASP A 19 -7.26 -3.56 20.07
N SER A 20 -7.22 -4.85 19.77
CA SER A 20 -6.70 -5.88 20.67
C SER A 20 -5.27 -6.32 20.35
N ASP A 21 -4.66 -5.83 19.26
CA ASP A 21 -3.32 -6.23 18.77
C ASP A 21 -3.18 -7.75 18.59
N GLU A 22 -4.21 -8.39 18.00
CA GLU A 22 -4.28 -9.85 17.86
C GLU A 22 -4.76 -10.28 16.47
N LEU A 23 -4.31 -11.47 16.05
CA LEU A 23 -4.91 -12.19 14.96
C LEU A 23 -6.23 -12.86 15.43
N LYS A 24 -7.30 -12.60 14.70
CA LYS A 24 -8.64 -13.11 15.00
C LYS A 24 -9.02 -14.30 14.09
N GLU A 25 -10.21 -14.27 13.55
CA GLU A 25 -10.77 -15.35 12.76
C GLU A 25 -10.04 -15.58 11.43
N TRP A 26 -10.08 -16.82 10.97
CA TRP A 26 -9.65 -17.19 9.63
C TRP A 26 -10.74 -16.89 8.61
N ILE A 27 -10.39 -16.11 7.59
CA ILE A 27 -11.25 -15.81 6.45
C ILE A 27 -10.80 -16.66 5.27
N ALA A 28 -11.75 -17.39 4.68
CA ALA A 28 -11.53 -18.11 3.44
C ALA A 28 -11.83 -17.18 2.25
N ALA A 29 -11.01 -17.23 1.23
CA ALA A 29 -11.17 -16.49 -0.01
C ALA A 29 -11.02 -17.43 -1.22
N ASP A 30 -11.80 -17.14 -2.26
CA ASP A 30 -11.74 -17.85 -3.53
C ASP A 30 -10.84 -17.07 -4.49
N ALA A 31 -9.90 -17.75 -5.12
CA ALA A 31 -8.98 -17.16 -6.09
C ALA A 31 -9.55 -17.09 -7.53
N LEU A 32 -10.83 -17.35 -7.73
CA LEU A 32 -11.51 -17.17 -9.02
C LEU A 32 -11.73 -15.69 -9.38
N THR A 33 -11.56 -14.79 -8.42
CA THR A 33 -11.65 -13.34 -8.62
C THR A 33 -10.27 -12.70 -8.49
N PRO A 34 -10.01 -11.58 -9.19
CA PRO A 34 -8.77 -10.83 -8.99
C PRO A 34 -8.57 -10.45 -7.53
N VAL A 35 -7.36 -10.69 -7.02
CA VAL A 35 -6.98 -10.34 -5.65
C VAL A 35 -6.13 -9.07 -5.69
N ILE A 36 -6.56 -8.04 -4.97
CA ILE A 36 -5.80 -6.81 -4.79
C ILE A 36 -5.19 -6.84 -3.39
N VAL A 37 -3.88 -6.69 -3.31
CA VAL A 37 -3.14 -6.53 -2.05
C VAL A 37 -2.71 -5.07 -1.95
N GLU A 38 -3.16 -4.40 -0.91
CA GLU A 38 -2.88 -2.99 -0.65
C GLU A 38 -2.13 -2.86 0.68
N GLY A 39 -1.20 -1.94 0.75
CA GLY A 39 -0.48 -1.63 1.99
C GLY A 39 0.86 -0.97 1.75
N VAL A 40 1.34 -0.24 2.76
CA VAL A 40 2.57 0.57 2.67
C VAL A 40 3.79 -0.28 2.29
N TYR A 41 3.89 -1.50 2.80
CA TYR A 41 5.01 -2.41 2.56
C TYR A 41 4.66 -3.57 1.60
N ALA A 42 3.56 -3.46 0.86
CA ALA A 42 3.11 -4.53 -0.02
C ALA A 42 4.11 -4.86 -1.15
N LEU A 43 4.96 -3.91 -1.52
CA LEU A 43 5.96 -4.05 -2.59
C LEU A 43 7.37 -4.40 -2.08
N GLN A 44 7.48 -5.06 -0.93
CA GLN A 44 8.76 -5.62 -0.47
C GLN A 44 9.32 -6.62 -1.49
N GLU A 45 10.64 -6.64 -1.68
CA GLU A 45 11.32 -7.48 -2.66
C GLU A 45 10.87 -8.94 -2.62
N GLN A 46 10.74 -9.50 -1.43
CA GLN A 46 10.32 -10.89 -1.22
C GLN A 46 8.88 -11.20 -1.66
N LEU A 47 8.04 -10.18 -1.87
CA LEU A 47 6.64 -10.34 -2.28
C LEU A 47 6.41 -10.09 -3.77
N ARG A 48 7.34 -9.42 -4.46
CA ARG A 48 7.14 -8.94 -5.83
C ARG A 48 6.84 -10.05 -6.82
N THR A 49 7.50 -11.19 -6.67
CA THR A 49 7.30 -12.34 -7.56
C THR A 49 5.92 -12.99 -7.45
N ALA A 50 5.18 -12.66 -6.40
CA ALA A 50 3.82 -13.15 -6.19
C ALA A 50 2.73 -12.26 -6.85
N TYR A 51 3.11 -11.14 -7.43
CA TYR A 51 2.17 -10.24 -8.10
C TYR A 51 2.26 -10.38 -9.62
N THR A 52 1.12 -10.31 -10.28
CA THR A 52 1.03 -10.27 -11.75
C THR A 52 1.13 -8.85 -12.29
N PHE A 53 0.81 -7.86 -11.47
CA PHE A 53 0.93 -6.44 -11.78
C PHE A 53 1.06 -5.63 -10.50
N THR A 54 1.90 -4.60 -10.53
CA THR A 54 2.23 -3.79 -9.35
C THR A 54 2.06 -2.31 -9.62
N ILE A 55 1.44 -1.61 -8.67
CA ILE A 55 1.25 -0.17 -8.72
C ILE A 55 1.89 0.47 -7.48
N PHE A 56 2.77 1.42 -7.69
CA PHE A 56 3.30 2.26 -6.62
C PHE A 56 2.63 3.64 -6.65
N CYS A 57 1.93 3.97 -5.56
CA CYS A 57 1.29 5.27 -5.39
C CYS A 57 2.22 6.19 -4.61
N THR A 58 2.49 7.39 -5.13
CA THR A 58 3.33 8.37 -4.45
C THR A 58 2.61 9.71 -4.29
N ALA A 59 3.05 10.46 -3.30
CA ALA A 59 2.73 11.85 -3.06
C ALA A 59 3.90 12.52 -2.33
N ASP A 60 4.02 13.85 -2.43
CA ASP A 60 5.04 14.56 -1.66
C ASP A 60 4.85 14.41 -0.14
N ARG A 61 5.94 14.64 0.61
CA ARG A 61 5.95 14.44 2.06
C ARG A 61 4.89 15.29 2.78
N ALA A 62 4.72 16.54 2.36
CA ALA A 62 3.78 17.45 3.00
C ALA A 62 2.32 17.01 2.74
N THR A 63 2.02 16.59 1.51
CA THR A 63 0.71 16.04 1.13
C THR A 63 0.39 14.76 1.93
N ARG A 64 1.34 13.83 2.07
CA ARG A 64 1.17 12.60 2.85
C ARG A 64 0.90 12.90 4.34
N LEU A 65 1.70 13.79 4.94
CA LEU A 65 1.51 14.21 6.33
C LEU A 65 0.14 14.86 6.53
N LYS A 66 -0.22 15.82 5.67
CA LYS A 66 -1.51 16.51 5.74
C LYS A 66 -2.68 15.51 5.70
N ARG A 67 -2.69 14.61 4.72
CA ARG A 67 -3.74 13.58 4.58
C ARG A 67 -3.79 12.63 5.78
N GLY A 68 -2.63 12.25 6.30
CA GLY A 68 -2.53 11.40 7.48
C GLY A 68 -3.13 12.08 8.72
N VAL A 69 -2.77 13.32 8.98
CA VAL A 69 -3.32 14.09 10.11
C VAL A 69 -4.80 14.39 9.94
N GLU A 70 -5.27 14.67 8.72
CA GLU A 70 -6.69 14.85 8.43
C GLU A 70 -7.52 13.58 8.70
N ARG A 71 -6.96 12.41 8.43
CA ARG A 71 -7.62 11.11 8.65
C ARG A 71 -7.61 10.70 10.13
N ASP A 72 -6.46 10.80 10.79
CA ASP A 72 -6.20 10.19 12.10
C ASP A 72 -6.30 11.22 13.25
N GLY A 73 -6.46 12.51 12.92
CA GLY A 73 -6.53 13.60 13.88
C GLY A 73 -5.17 14.16 14.26
N THR A 74 -5.17 15.36 14.83
CA THR A 74 -3.95 16.08 15.23
C THR A 74 -3.17 15.38 16.33
N VAL A 75 -3.81 14.54 17.14
CA VAL A 75 -3.16 13.73 18.17
C VAL A 75 -2.16 12.73 17.56
N ALA A 76 -2.37 12.29 16.35
CA ALA A 76 -1.50 11.36 15.63
C ALA A 76 -0.33 12.06 14.91
N GLN A 77 -0.26 13.39 14.87
CA GLN A 77 0.75 14.11 14.10
C GLN A 77 2.18 13.70 14.46
N SER A 78 2.48 13.64 15.76
CA SER A 78 3.82 13.22 16.23
C SER A 78 4.17 11.80 15.78
N GLN A 79 3.19 10.90 15.80
CA GLN A 79 3.36 9.52 15.32
C GLN A 79 3.66 9.49 13.82
N TRP A 80 2.94 10.28 13.02
CA TRP A 80 3.20 10.45 11.61
C TRP A 80 4.62 10.96 11.34
N GLU A 81 5.02 12.04 11.98
CA GLU A 81 6.31 12.72 11.72
C GLU A 81 7.51 11.92 12.19
N GLN A 82 7.41 11.25 13.35
CA GLN A 82 8.56 10.66 14.03
C GLN A 82 8.68 9.14 13.83
N VAL A 83 7.59 8.47 13.49
CA VAL A 83 7.58 7.00 13.38
C VAL A 83 7.24 6.53 11.97
N TRP A 84 6.03 6.84 11.49
CA TRP A 84 5.54 6.23 10.26
C TRP A 84 6.23 6.74 9.01
N MET A 85 6.36 8.06 8.86
CA MET A 85 7.03 8.63 7.67
C MET A 85 8.51 8.26 7.61
N PRO A 86 9.30 8.33 8.70
CA PRO A 86 10.67 7.85 8.66
C PRO A 86 10.79 6.34 8.38
N ALA A 87 9.82 5.53 8.82
CA ALA A 87 9.81 4.11 8.51
C ALA A 87 9.53 3.85 7.02
N GLU A 88 8.58 4.57 6.44
CA GLU A 88 8.26 4.53 5.02
C GLU A 88 9.43 5.03 4.15
N GLU A 89 10.09 6.10 4.55
CA GLU A 89 11.27 6.63 3.85
C GLU A 89 12.42 5.61 3.82
N ARG A 90 12.72 4.98 4.97
CA ARG A 90 13.71 3.88 5.04
C ARG A 90 13.33 2.68 4.17
N TYR A 91 12.03 2.35 4.10
CA TYR A 91 11.54 1.30 3.22
C TYR A 91 11.76 1.67 1.76
N ALA A 92 11.40 2.89 1.37
CA ALA A 92 11.57 3.37 0.00
C ALA A 92 13.05 3.39 -0.43
N GLU A 93 13.95 3.83 0.45
CA GLU A 93 15.39 3.83 0.23
C GLU A 93 15.99 2.42 0.10
N ARG A 94 15.51 1.48 0.88
CA ARG A 94 16.05 0.10 0.88
C ARG A 94 15.49 -0.75 -0.25
N GLU A 95 14.19 -0.65 -0.47
CA GLU A 95 13.46 -1.56 -1.34
C GLU A 95 13.24 -1.01 -2.76
N HIS A 96 13.42 0.30 -2.97
CA HIS A 96 13.21 0.97 -4.28
C HIS A 96 11.87 0.59 -4.94
N PRO A 97 10.72 0.67 -4.24
CA PRO A 97 9.45 0.18 -4.74
C PRO A 97 8.97 0.90 -6.01
N ALA A 98 9.29 2.19 -6.16
CA ALA A 98 8.94 2.94 -7.37
C ALA A 98 9.68 2.45 -8.62
N GLU A 99 10.93 2.01 -8.47
CA GLU A 99 11.72 1.47 -9.59
C GLU A 99 11.27 0.07 -9.97
N ALA A 100 10.76 -0.68 -8.99
CA ALA A 100 10.33 -2.06 -9.16
C ALA A 100 8.89 -2.19 -9.69
N ALA A 101 8.06 -1.18 -9.51
CA ALA A 101 6.66 -1.20 -9.90
C ALA A 101 6.45 -1.17 -11.43
N ASP A 102 5.41 -1.86 -11.91
CA ASP A 102 4.99 -1.79 -13.31
C ASP A 102 4.38 -0.43 -13.63
N LEU A 103 3.69 0.18 -12.67
CA LEU A 103 3.05 1.48 -12.80
C LEU A 103 3.34 2.35 -11.58
N VAL A 104 3.79 3.59 -11.82
CA VAL A 104 3.94 4.61 -10.78
C VAL A 104 2.95 5.74 -11.02
N VAL A 105 2.13 6.04 -10.00
CA VAL A 105 1.14 7.10 -10.04
C VAL A 105 1.41 8.13 -8.94
N SER A 106 1.23 9.41 -9.25
CA SER A 106 1.29 10.49 -8.26
C SER A 106 -0.06 11.16 -8.10
N SER A 107 -0.38 11.48 -6.87
CA SER A 107 -1.60 12.20 -6.51
C SER A 107 -1.33 13.65 -6.05
N ASP A 108 -0.15 14.20 -6.31
CA ASP A 108 0.23 15.54 -5.84
C ASP A 108 -0.49 16.68 -6.58
N ALA A 109 -0.78 16.48 -7.86
CA ALA A 109 -1.15 17.57 -8.78
C ALA A 109 -2.63 18.01 -8.72
N LEU A 110 -3.50 17.49 -7.82
CA LEU A 110 -4.91 17.35 -8.18
C LEU A 110 -5.91 17.60 -7.05
N SER A 111 -5.81 18.73 -6.38
CA SER A 111 -6.62 18.99 -5.19
C SER A 111 -7.91 19.82 -5.41
N THR A 112 -8.34 20.09 -6.64
CA THR A 112 -9.47 21.02 -6.87
C THR A 112 -10.76 20.41 -7.42
N SER A 113 -10.78 19.13 -7.75
CA SER A 113 -12.02 18.46 -8.19
C SER A 113 -12.41 17.32 -7.23
N ARG A 114 -13.72 17.05 -7.15
CA ARG A 114 -14.26 15.87 -6.43
C ARG A 114 -13.89 14.54 -7.08
N GLU A 115 -13.23 14.56 -8.22
CA GLU A 115 -12.74 13.38 -8.92
C GLU A 115 -11.35 13.04 -8.43
N ILE A 116 -11.12 11.75 -8.19
CA ILE A 116 -9.77 11.23 -7.91
C ILE A 116 -9.00 11.35 -9.22
N GLN A 117 -8.03 12.25 -9.23
CA GLN A 117 -7.12 12.42 -10.35
C GLN A 117 -5.74 11.93 -9.91
N TYR A 118 -5.01 11.35 -10.82
CA TYR A 118 -3.62 10.94 -10.63
C TYR A 118 -2.86 11.13 -11.93
N VAL A 119 -1.56 11.30 -11.81
CA VAL A 119 -0.65 11.37 -12.94
C VAL A 119 0.17 10.10 -12.99
N VAL A 120 0.15 9.41 -14.12
CA VAL A 120 1.05 8.28 -14.37
C VAL A 120 2.45 8.85 -14.59
N LEU A 121 3.40 8.46 -13.76
CA LEU A 121 4.79 8.85 -13.89
C LEU A 121 5.58 7.88 -14.75
N THR A 122 5.33 6.58 -14.59
CA THR A 122 6.02 5.52 -15.34
C THR A 122 5.07 4.34 -15.53
N CYS A 123 5.10 3.75 -16.71
CA CYS A 123 4.42 2.48 -16.99
C CYS A 123 5.41 1.57 -17.75
N ARG A 124 5.63 0.38 -17.24
CA ARG A 124 6.41 -0.68 -17.92
C ARG A 124 5.41 -1.70 -18.45
N VAL A 125 5.34 -1.82 -19.76
CA VAL A 125 4.49 -2.78 -20.46
C VAL A 125 5.34 -3.89 -21.06
#